data_308a1b64a1ffdb4e3cf6725068d6c34b
#
_entry.id   308a1b64a1ffdb4e3cf6725068d6c34b
#
_cell.length_a   1.000
_cell.length_b   1.000
_cell.length_c   1.000
_cell.angle_alpha   90.00
_cell.angle_beta   90.00
_cell.angle_gamma   90.00
#
_symmetry.space_group_name_H-M   'P 1'
#
loop_
_entity.id
_entity.type
_entity.pdbx_description
1 polymer ?
#
loop_
_entity_poly.entity_id
_entity_poly.type
_entity_poly.pdbx_seq_one_letter_code
_entity_poly.pdbx_strand_id
1 'polypeptide(L)'
;MDAMATATQAGDAQAAFAGTLTDKLKEQFDAGLLSGQELRPDFTIAQPLDRYTDTDHAVWAKLYDRQASMLRGRVCDEFLQGLSTLGMGRDRVPSFEQLNETLMRATGWQVVAVPGLVPDAVFFEHLANRRFPASWWMRKPEQLDYLQEPDCFHDVFGHVPLLINPVFANYMEAYGKGGLKAASLGALDMLARLYWYTVEFGLIRTPEGLRIYGAGILSSQGESIYSLDSASPNRIGFDVRRIMRTRYRIDTFQKTYFVIDSFDQLFDATRPDFAPLYDELRAQPTLGAGDVGQSDLVLQRGSREGWADSDDV
;
A
#
# COMPACT_ATOMS: atom_id res chain seq x y z
N MET A 1 -31.27 -15.75 5.27
CA MET A 1 -31.61 -14.31 5.28
C MET A 1 -30.44 -13.43 5.74
N ASP A 2 -29.27 -13.99 6.09
CA ASP A 2 -28.13 -13.24 6.65
C ASP A 2 -27.08 -12.73 5.63
N ALA A 3 -27.11 -13.22 4.39
CA ALA A 3 -26.15 -12.79 3.36
C ALA A 3 -26.42 -11.39 2.79
N MET A 4 -27.65 -10.89 2.91
CA MET A 4 -27.98 -9.52 2.50
C MET A 4 -27.57 -8.46 3.53
N ALA A 5 -27.53 -8.81 4.82
CA ALA A 5 -27.16 -7.87 5.89
C ALA A 5 -25.67 -7.53 5.89
N THR A 6 -24.80 -8.48 5.52
CA THR A 6 -23.35 -8.28 5.48
C THR A 6 -22.88 -7.45 4.28
N ALA A 7 -23.54 -7.57 3.13
CA ALA A 7 -23.24 -6.74 1.95
C ALA A 7 -23.67 -5.26 2.17
N THR A 8 -24.75 -5.04 2.90
CA THR A 8 -25.24 -3.70 3.24
C THR A 8 -24.29 -3.00 4.23
N GLN A 9 -23.74 -3.72 5.22
CA GLN A 9 -22.81 -3.14 6.18
C GLN A 9 -21.46 -2.74 5.57
N ALA A 10 -20.95 -3.48 4.58
CA ALA A 10 -19.73 -3.09 3.86
C ALA A 10 -19.96 -1.86 2.96
N GLY A 11 -21.10 -1.78 2.28
CA GLY A 11 -21.48 -0.61 1.49
C GLY A 11 -21.74 0.63 2.34
N ASP A 12 -22.35 0.48 3.51
CA ASP A 12 -22.60 1.57 4.45
C ASP A 12 -21.31 2.06 5.12
N ALA A 13 -20.36 1.15 5.42
CA ALA A 13 -19.05 1.50 5.94
C ALA A 13 -18.21 2.27 4.90
N GLN A 14 -18.28 1.90 3.63
CA GLN A 14 -17.54 2.56 2.54
C GLN A 14 -18.16 3.94 2.20
N ALA A 15 -19.49 4.06 2.22
CA ALA A 15 -20.17 5.35 2.08
C ALA A 15 -19.92 6.28 3.28
N ALA A 16 -19.89 5.75 4.50
CA ALA A 16 -19.53 6.48 5.71
C ALA A 16 -18.07 6.92 5.67
N PHE A 17 -17.15 6.07 5.18
CA PHE A 17 -15.74 6.40 5.01
C PHE A 17 -15.54 7.51 3.97
N ALA A 18 -16.20 7.46 2.83
CA ALA A 18 -16.17 8.52 1.82
C ALA A 18 -16.73 9.86 2.32
N GLY A 19 -17.81 9.83 3.12
CA GLY A 19 -18.37 11.02 3.78
C GLY A 19 -17.40 11.62 4.78
N THR A 20 -16.80 10.79 5.63
CA THR A 20 -15.78 11.21 6.62
C THR A 20 -14.54 11.79 5.94
N LEU A 21 -14.15 11.26 4.78
CA LEU A 21 -13.02 11.75 4.00
C LEU A 21 -13.26 13.16 3.46
N THR A 22 -14.45 13.41 2.92
CA THR A 22 -14.84 14.74 2.42
C THR A 22 -14.89 15.76 3.56
N ASP A 23 -15.35 15.35 4.73
CA ASP A 23 -15.41 16.20 5.91
C ASP A 23 -14.00 16.53 6.45
N LYS A 24 -13.09 15.56 6.49
CA LYS A 24 -11.67 15.79 6.86
C LYS A 24 -10.96 16.72 5.88
N LEU A 25 -11.19 16.58 4.57
CA LEU A 25 -10.65 17.51 3.58
C LEU A 25 -11.17 18.93 3.82
N LYS A 26 -12.46 19.08 4.12
CA LYS A 26 -13.03 20.38 4.51
C LYS A 26 -12.39 20.93 5.77
N GLU A 27 -12.24 20.10 6.82
CA GLU A 27 -11.56 20.48 8.05
C GLU A 27 -10.13 20.98 7.80
N GLN A 28 -9.37 20.34 6.90
CA GLN A 28 -8.01 20.79 6.55
C GLN A 28 -8.03 22.15 5.84
N PHE A 29 -9.01 22.39 4.93
CA PHE A 29 -9.20 23.68 4.32
C PHE A 29 -9.63 24.75 5.35
N ASP A 30 -10.60 24.44 6.19
CA ASP A 30 -11.14 25.33 7.23
C ASP A 30 -10.09 25.62 8.31
N ALA A 31 -9.25 24.67 8.67
CA ALA A 31 -8.11 24.86 9.58
C ALA A 31 -6.96 25.67 8.96
N GLY A 32 -7.07 26.08 7.71
CA GLY A 32 -6.04 26.84 7.01
C GLY A 32 -4.80 26.02 6.59
N LEU A 33 -4.78 24.71 6.84
CA LEU A 33 -3.69 23.82 6.44
C LEU A 33 -3.47 23.80 4.94
N LEU A 34 -4.53 24.02 4.17
CA LEU A 34 -4.52 24.11 2.70
C LEU A 34 -4.83 25.54 2.20
N SER A 35 -4.79 26.55 3.09
CA SER A 35 -5.04 27.96 2.72
C SER A 35 -4.11 28.39 1.59
N GLY A 36 -4.69 28.95 0.51
CA GLY A 36 -3.92 29.35 -0.68
C GLY A 36 -3.57 28.19 -1.63
N GLN A 37 -3.95 26.95 -1.33
CA GLN A 37 -3.83 25.82 -2.26
C GLN A 37 -5.09 25.72 -3.11
N GLU A 38 -4.94 25.40 -4.39
CA GLU A 38 -6.04 25.07 -5.28
C GLU A 38 -6.21 23.55 -5.31
N LEU A 39 -7.37 23.06 -4.84
CA LEU A 39 -7.76 21.66 -5.02
C LEU A 39 -8.30 21.50 -6.44
N ARG A 40 -7.60 20.69 -7.24
CA ARG A 40 -8.01 20.38 -8.61
C ARG A 40 -9.14 19.34 -8.61
N PRO A 41 -9.91 19.21 -9.72
CA PRO A 41 -11.00 18.24 -9.82
C PRO A 41 -10.58 16.79 -9.62
N ASP A 42 -9.31 16.46 -9.86
CA ASP A 42 -8.71 15.14 -9.63
C ASP A 42 -8.11 14.99 -8.23
N PHE A 43 -8.48 15.86 -7.29
CA PHE A 43 -8.02 15.90 -5.90
C PHE A 43 -6.52 16.21 -5.73
N THR A 44 -5.82 16.61 -6.78
CA THR A 44 -4.41 17.01 -6.63
C THR A 44 -4.28 18.46 -6.18
N ILE A 45 -3.18 18.73 -5.50
CA ILE A 45 -2.70 20.07 -5.13
C ILE A 45 -1.28 20.27 -5.64
N ALA A 46 -0.77 21.49 -5.65
CA ALA A 46 0.66 21.72 -5.74
C ALA A 46 1.32 21.22 -4.43
N GLN A 47 2.46 20.52 -4.51
CA GLN A 47 3.17 20.17 -3.28
C GLN A 47 3.65 21.46 -2.58
N PRO A 48 3.20 21.73 -1.34
CA PRO A 48 3.50 22.99 -0.67
C PRO A 48 4.87 22.91 0.03
N LEU A 49 5.95 22.97 -0.75
CA LEU A 49 7.33 22.82 -0.25
C LEU A 49 7.71 23.84 0.82
N ASP A 50 7.15 25.05 0.75
CA ASP A 50 7.35 26.15 1.69
C ASP A 50 6.66 25.92 3.06
N ARG A 51 5.82 24.91 3.18
CA ARG A 51 5.11 24.57 4.42
C ARG A 51 5.78 23.49 5.25
N TYR A 52 6.74 22.78 4.70
CA TYR A 52 7.52 21.83 5.50
C TYR A 52 8.40 22.60 6.48
N THR A 53 8.22 22.29 7.75
CA THR A 53 9.00 22.87 8.85
C THR A 53 10.30 22.09 9.05
N ASP A 54 11.23 22.67 9.83
CA ASP A 54 12.43 21.94 10.27
C ASP A 54 12.08 20.65 11.03
N THR A 55 10.94 20.64 11.74
CA THR A 55 10.44 19.44 12.42
C THR A 55 10.04 18.36 11.42
N ASP A 56 9.35 18.71 10.33
CA ASP A 56 8.97 17.74 9.28
C ASP A 56 10.19 17.11 8.62
N HIS A 57 11.20 17.92 8.31
CA HIS A 57 12.47 17.43 7.77
C HIS A 57 13.22 16.55 8.77
N ALA A 58 13.20 16.88 10.06
CA ALA A 58 13.80 16.06 11.11
C ALA A 58 13.07 14.72 11.32
N VAL A 59 11.74 14.69 11.21
CA VAL A 59 10.94 13.46 11.26
C VAL A 59 11.26 12.58 10.06
N TRP A 60 11.30 13.15 8.84
CA TRP A 60 11.72 12.43 7.63
C TRP A 60 13.10 11.80 7.83
N ALA A 61 14.09 12.60 8.24
CA ALA A 61 15.46 12.13 8.45
C ALA A 61 15.53 10.98 9.44
N LYS A 62 14.79 11.06 10.54
CA LYS A 62 14.76 10.02 11.58
C LYS A 62 14.13 8.72 11.08
N LEU A 63 13.03 8.80 10.34
CA LEU A 63 12.37 7.64 9.73
C LEU A 63 13.26 7.02 8.66
N TYR A 64 13.90 7.85 7.82
CA TYR A 64 14.84 7.40 6.80
C TYR A 64 16.03 6.65 7.42
N ASP A 65 16.67 7.21 8.45
CA ASP A 65 17.82 6.58 9.12
C ASP A 65 17.42 5.24 9.77
N ARG A 66 16.22 5.17 10.39
CA ARG A 66 15.69 3.93 10.97
C ARG A 66 15.59 2.84 9.88
N GLN A 67 14.95 3.17 8.76
CA GLN A 67 14.73 2.20 7.68
C GLN A 67 16.03 1.89 6.93
N ALA A 68 16.82 2.88 6.53
CA ALA A 68 18.06 2.67 5.79
C ALA A 68 19.06 1.78 6.52
N SER A 69 19.14 1.88 7.86
CA SER A 69 20.03 1.04 8.69
C SER A 69 19.58 -0.42 8.74
N MET A 70 18.27 -0.67 8.62
CA MET A 70 17.65 -1.98 8.84
C MET A 70 17.35 -2.73 7.53
N LEU A 71 17.02 -2.03 6.45
CA LEU A 71 16.53 -2.66 5.22
C LEU A 71 17.62 -3.39 4.44
N ARG A 72 18.92 -3.09 4.67
CA ARG A 72 20.00 -3.79 3.97
C ARG A 72 19.96 -5.29 4.28
N GLY A 73 19.89 -6.11 3.23
CA GLY A 73 19.75 -7.57 3.34
C GLY A 73 18.33 -8.06 3.69
N ARG A 74 17.36 -7.14 3.87
CA ARG A 74 15.95 -7.45 4.15
C ARG A 74 15.02 -7.07 3.01
N VAL A 75 15.37 -6.05 2.23
CA VAL A 75 14.56 -5.55 1.12
C VAL A 75 15.06 -6.11 -0.22
N CYS A 76 14.18 -6.18 -1.22
CA CYS A 76 14.56 -6.57 -2.57
C CYS A 76 15.50 -5.54 -3.22
N ASP A 77 16.34 -6.00 -4.13
CA ASP A 77 17.35 -5.16 -4.78
C ASP A 77 16.72 -4.06 -5.64
N GLU A 78 15.56 -4.31 -6.23
CA GLU A 78 14.82 -3.35 -7.05
C GLU A 78 14.41 -2.11 -6.24
N PHE A 79 14.05 -2.29 -4.97
CA PHE A 79 13.75 -1.17 -4.09
C PHE A 79 15.00 -0.32 -3.78
N LEU A 80 16.13 -0.96 -3.46
CA LEU A 80 17.42 -0.27 -3.22
C LEU A 80 17.88 0.47 -4.47
N GLN A 81 17.75 -0.16 -5.64
CA GLN A 81 18.02 0.47 -6.91
C GLN A 81 17.12 1.68 -7.16
N GLY A 82 15.84 1.56 -6.84
CA GLY A 82 14.88 2.65 -6.95
C GLY A 82 15.24 3.84 -6.06
N LEU A 83 15.56 3.62 -4.77
CA LEU A 83 16.01 4.66 -3.86
C LEU A 83 17.25 5.40 -4.39
N SER A 84 18.24 4.63 -4.87
CA SER A 84 19.48 5.18 -5.42
C SER A 84 19.24 5.98 -6.70
N THR A 85 18.42 5.44 -7.62
CA THR A 85 18.11 6.07 -8.91
C THR A 85 17.35 7.38 -8.74
N LEU A 86 16.44 7.44 -7.75
CA LEU A 86 15.68 8.65 -7.41
C LEU A 86 16.52 9.67 -6.65
N GLY A 87 17.70 9.31 -6.17
CA GLY A 87 18.52 10.17 -5.30
C GLY A 87 17.81 10.51 -3.99
N MET A 88 16.89 9.62 -3.54
CA MET A 88 16.11 9.84 -2.33
C MET A 88 17.00 9.73 -1.10
N GLY A 89 17.16 10.82 -0.37
CA GLY A 89 18.06 10.93 0.77
C GLY A 89 17.36 11.31 2.06
N ARG A 90 18.15 11.39 3.14
CA ARG A 90 17.68 11.64 4.49
C ARG A 90 17.42 13.12 4.82
N ASP A 91 18.03 14.05 4.06
CA ASP A 91 18.22 15.43 4.53
C ASP A 91 16.91 16.23 4.60
N ARG A 92 15.93 15.88 3.78
CA ARG A 92 14.64 16.59 3.73
C ARG A 92 13.55 15.75 3.07
N VAL A 93 12.30 16.14 3.34
CA VAL A 93 11.14 15.65 2.57
C VAL A 93 11.40 15.91 1.09
N PRO A 94 11.29 14.90 0.21
CA PRO A 94 11.60 15.04 -1.22
C PRO A 94 10.66 16.00 -1.96
N SER A 95 11.19 16.71 -2.95
CA SER A 95 10.37 17.40 -3.93
C SER A 95 9.80 16.38 -4.93
N PHE A 96 8.48 16.37 -5.10
CA PHE A 96 7.82 15.49 -6.07
C PHE A 96 8.22 15.88 -7.51
N GLU A 97 8.46 17.16 -7.77
CA GLU A 97 8.97 17.62 -9.08
C GLU A 97 10.32 16.96 -9.42
N GLN A 98 11.27 16.95 -8.47
CA GLN A 98 12.58 16.31 -8.66
C GLN A 98 12.45 14.79 -8.83
N LEU A 99 11.60 14.12 -8.05
CA LEU A 99 11.33 12.68 -8.22
C LEU A 99 10.74 12.40 -9.60
N ASN A 100 9.83 13.25 -10.05
CA ASN A 100 9.13 13.10 -11.33
C ASN A 100 10.06 13.25 -12.54
N GLU A 101 11.11 14.05 -12.50
CA GLU A 101 12.11 14.10 -13.56
C GLU A 101 12.72 12.72 -13.83
N THR A 102 12.98 11.96 -12.80
CA THR A 102 13.57 10.63 -12.90
C THR A 102 12.53 9.56 -13.23
N LEU A 103 11.38 9.57 -12.55
CA LEU A 103 10.28 8.63 -12.79
C LEU A 103 9.75 8.69 -14.23
N MET A 104 9.57 9.91 -14.76
CA MET A 104 9.10 10.11 -16.13
C MET A 104 10.05 9.50 -17.17
N ARG A 105 11.36 9.63 -16.95
CA ARG A 105 12.37 9.05 -17.85
C ARG A 105 12.45 7.54 -17.73
N ALA A 106 12.27 7.00 -16.52
CA ALA A 106 12.41 5.57 -16.26
C ALA A 106 11.18 4.78 -16.72
N THR A 107 9.99 5.21 -16.32
CA THR A 107 8.76 4.42 -16.48
C THR A 107 7.53 5.24 -16.90
N GLY A 108 7.66 6.56 -17.05
CA GLY A 108 6.53 7.45 -17.36
C GLY A 108 5.59 7.69 -16.17
N TRP A 109 6.00 7.34 -14.96
CA TRP A 109 5.24 7.61 -13.73
C TRP A 109 5.50 9.00 -13.18
N GLN A 110 4.53 9.47 -12.39
CA GLN A 110 4.61 10.72 -11.63
C GLN A 110 4.05 10.51 -10.22
N VAL A 111 4.62 11.18 -9.25
CA VAL A 111 4.02 11.40 -7.94
C VAL A 111 3.21 12.69 -8.00
N VAL A 112 1.98 12.65 -7.52
CA VAL A 112 1.11 13.83 -7.45
C VAL A 112 0.72 14.06 -5.99
N ALA A 113 0.80 15.32 -5.55
CA ALA A 113 0.45 15.65 -4.17
C ALA A 113 -1.08 15.65 -4.00
N VAL A 114 -1.53 15.01 -2.92
CA VAL A 114 -2.93 15.03 -2.49
C VAL A 114 -3.01 15.51 -1.03
N PRO A 115 -4.16 16.10 -0.61
CA PRO A 115 -4.32 16.58 0.76
C PRO A 115 -4.26 15.46 1.81
N GLY A 116 -4.64 14.26 1.44
CA GLY A 116 -4.74 13.06 2.27
C GLY A 116 -5.38 11.94 1.46
N LEU A 117 -6.07 11.02 2.12
CA LEU A 117 -6.78 9.95 1.43
C LEU A 117 -7.75 10.51 0.38
N VAL A 118 -7.74 9.95 -0.80
CA VAL A 118 -8.65 10.30 -1.89
C VAL A 118 -9.70 9.19 -2.08
N PRO A 119 -10.88 9.48 -2.68
CA PRO A 119 -11.86 8.46 -3.01
C PRO A 119 -11.26 7.35 -3.89
N ASP A 120 -11.70 6.10 -3.71
CA ASP A 120 -11.18 4.94 -4.44
C ASP A 120 -11.18 5.14 -5.96
N ALA A 121 -12.25 5.69 -6.52
CA ALA A 121 -12.33 5.96 -7.96
C ALA A 121 -11.24 6.93 -8.44
N VAL A 122 -10.93 7.95 -7.63
CA VAL A 122 -9.85 8.92 -7.92
C VAL A 122 -8.48 8.26 -7.80
N PHE A 123 -8.29 7.44 -6.74
CA PHE A 123 -7.05 6.68 -6.57
C PHE A 123 -6.77 5.77 -7.77
N PHE A 124 -7.77 4.98 -8.19
CA PHE A 124 -7.61 4.09 -9.34
C PHE A 124 -7.43 4.86 -10.66
N GLU A 125 -8.10 6.00 -10.83
CA GLU A 125 -7.92 6.85 -12.02
C GLU A 125 -6.48 7.38 -12.07
N HIS A 126 -5.90 7.79 -10.95
CA HIS A 126 -4.50 8.19 -10.88
C HIS A 126 -3.58 7.04 -11.28
N LEU A 127 -3.72 5.86 -10.66
CA LEU A 127 -2.87 4.71 -10.99
C LEU A 127 -2.99 4.29 -12.47
N ALA A 128 -4.22 4.28 -13.01
CA ALA A 128 -4.48 3.94 -14.42
C ALA A 128 -3.79 4.90 -15.40
N ASN A 129 -3.46 6.10 -14.96
CA ASN A 129 -2.76 7.14 -15.72
C ASN A 129 -1.31 7.35 -15.28
N ARG A 130 -0.69 6.35 -14.64
CA ARG A 130 0.70 6.37 -14.15
C ARG A 130 0.99 7.54 -13.21
N ARG A 131 0.03 7.89 -12.36
CA ARG A 131 0.18 8.90 -11.32
C ARG A 131 -0.01 8.22 -9.96
N PHE A 132 0.96 8.37 -9.06
CA PHE A 132 0.85 7.89 -7.68
C PHE A 132 0.44 9.06 -6.77
N PRO A 133 -0.78 9.04 -6.21
CA PRO A 133 -1.22 10.06 -5.28
C PRO A 133 -0.52 9.86 -3.94
N ALA A 134 0.24 10.85 -3.51
CA ALA A 134 0.97 10.83 -2.25
C ALA A 134 0.55 11.99 -1.34
N SER A 135 0.34 11.68 -0.08
CA SER A 135 0.07 12.67 0.96
C SER A 135 1.24 13.65 1.05
N TRP A 136 0.94 14.95 1.09
CA TRP A 136 1.99 15.95 1.20
C TRP A 136 2.51 16.13 2.62
N TRP A 137 1.68 15.85 3.65
CA TRP A 137 2.00 16.11 5.06
C TRP A 137 2.85 15.02 5.70
N MET A 138 3.58 15.39 6.75
CA MET A 138 4.40 14.50 7.56
C MET A 138 3.71 14.21 8.92
N ARG A 139 3.89 12.98 9.42
CA ARG A 139 3.50 12.62 10.79
C ARG A 139 4.23 13.46 11.81
N LYS A 140 3.63 13.59 12.99
CA LYS A 140 4.25 14.29 14.12
C LYS A 140 5.31 13.43 14.81
N PRO A 141 6.26 14.03 15.57
CA PRO A 141 7.28 13.26 16.30
C PRO A 141 6.72 12.19 17.23
N GLU A 142 5.52 12.38 17.77
CA GLU A 142 4.86 11.43 18.68
C GLU A 142 4.26 10.23 17.95
N GLN A 143 4.16 10.28 16.63
CA GLN A 143 3.56 9.26 15.75
C GLN A 143 4.60 8.43 14.98
N LEU A 144 5.88 8.49 15.39
CA LEU A 144 6.96 7.82 14.66
C LEU A 144 6.78 6.31 14.52
N ASP A 145 6.19 5.67 15.52
CA ASP A 145 6.08 4.20 15.58
C ASP A 145 4.75 3.68 15.04
N TYR A 146 3.70 4.49 15.05
CA TYR A 146 2.39 4.14 14.53
C TYR A 146 1.67 5.37 13.97
N LEU A 147 1.07 5.19 12.80
CA LEU A 147 0.25 6.20 12.15
C LEU A 147 -0.97 5.51 11.53
N GLN A 148 -2.16 6.05 11.79
CA GLN A 148 -3.42 5.48 11.28
C GLN A 148 -3.63 5.79 9.79
N GLU A 149 -3.24 6.97 9.34
CA GLU A 149 -3.37 7.40 7.94
C GLU A 149 -1.98 7.51 7.29
N PRO A 150 -1.80 7.09 6.04
CA PRO A 150 -0.52 7.20 5.35
C PRO A 150 -0.09 8.66 5.23
N ASP A 151 1.17 8.94 5.57
CA ASP A 151 1.82 10.24 5.40
C ASP A 151 2.80 10.23 4.24
N CYS A 152 3.41 11.37 3.97
CA CYS A 152 4.41 11.51 2.91
C CYS A 152 5.56 10.49 3.01
N PHE A 153 5.98 10.11 4.23
CA PHE A 153 7.03 9.10 4.37
C PHE A 153 6.56 7.72 3.89
N HIS A 154 5.38 7.28 4.33
CA HIS A 154 4.81 6.02 3.87
C HIS A 154 4.62 6.03 2.35
N ASP A 155 3.97 7.05 1.82
CA ASP A 155 3.62 7.11 0.40
C ASP A 155 4.86 7.24 -0.49
N VAL A 156 5.81 8.09 -0.12
CA VAL A 156 6.97 8.38 -0.97
C VAL A 156 8.11 7.38 -0.73
N PHE A 157 8.50 7.14 0.53
CA PHE A 157 9.57 6.19 0.81
C PHE A 157 9.15 4.74 0.55
N GLY A 158 7.92 4.37 0.92
CA GLY A 158 7.44 2.99 0.79
C GLY A 158 7.12 2.59 -0.64
N HIS A 159 6.40 3.42 -1.39
CA HIS A 159 5.85 3.04 -2.70
C HIS A 159 6.73 3.51 -3.89
N VAL A 160 7.21 4.73 -3.86
CA VAL A 160 7.76 5.37 -5.06
C VAL A 160 9.02 4.70 -5.61
N PRO A 161 9.96 4.18 -4.80
CA PRO A 161 11.17 3.55 -5.31
C PRO A 161 10.91 2.39 -6.28
N LEU A 162 9.90 1.55 -6.02
CA LEU A 162 9.57 0.43 -6.90
C LEU A 162 8.97 0.86 -8.24
N LEU A 163 8.43 2.07 -8.36
CA LEU A 163 7.94 2.60 -9.64
C LEU A 163 9.05 2.84 -10.67
N ILE A 164 10.33 2.78 -10.27
CA ILE A 164 11.49 2.76 -11.18
C ILE A 164 11.61 1.41 -11.92
N ASN A 165 11.12 0.32 -11.31
CA ASN A 165 11.12 -1.00 -11.97
C ASN A 165 9.98 -1.07 -13.00
N PRO A 166 10.26 -1.30 -14.31
CA PRO A 166 9.23 -1.27 -15.35
C PRO A 166 8.13 -2.33 -15.18
N VAL A 167 8.47 -3.49 -14.63
CA VAL A 167 7.49 -4.58 -14.44
C VAL A 167 6.51 -4.20 -13.33
N PHE A 168 7.03 -3.73 -12.19
CA PHE A 168 6.18 -3.26 -11.09
C PHE A 168 5.37 -2.02 -11.48
N ALA A 169 5.96 -1.09 -12.23
CA ALA A 169 5.27 0.08 -12.76
C ALA A 169 4.10 -0.28 -13.68
N ASN A 170 4.28 -1.28 -14.57
CA ASN A 170 3.21 -1.80 -15.41
C ASN A 170 2.14 -2.54 -14.62
N TYR A 171 2.53 -3.28 -13.57
CA TYR A 171 1.59 -3.90 -12.64
C TYR A 171 0.70 -2.84 -11.96
N MET A 172 1.28 -1.76 -11.45
CA MET A 172 0.54 -0.69 -10.78
C MET A 172 -0.45 0.02 -11.72
N GLU A 173 -0.08 0.26 -12.98
CA GLU A 173 -1.00 0.80 -14.00
C GLU A 173 -2.15 -0.18 -14.28
N ALA A 174 -1.83 -1.46 -14.47
CA ALA A 174 -2.83 -2.50 -14.70
C ALA A 174 -3.77 -2.63 -13.49
N TYR A 175 -3.24 -2.53 -12.28
CA TYR A 175 -4.02 -2.52 -11.05
C TYR A 175 -5.00 -1.33 -11.01
N GLY A 176 -4.55 -0.12 -11.37
CA GLY A 176 -5.41 1.06 -11.49
C GLY A 176 -6.58 0.84 -12.46
N LYS A 177 -6.28 0.34 -13.67
CA LYS A 177 -7.31 0.00 -14.68
C LYS A 177 -8.26 -1.09 -14.17
N GLY A 178 -7.71 -2.09 -13.49
CA GLY A 178 -8.47 -3.17 -12.85
C GLY A 178 -9.39 -2.65 -11.75
N GLY A 179 -8.96 -1.64 -11.00
CA GLY A 179 -9.74 -1.00 -9.93
C GLY A 179 -10.99 -0.30 -10.43
N LEU A 180 -10.85 0.48 -11.51
CA LEU A 180 -11.99 1.13 -12.16
C LEU A 180 -13.02 0.08 -12.63
N LYS A 181 -12.55 -1.03 -13.18
CA LYS A 181 -13.42 -2.13 -13.59
C LYS A 181 -14.05 -2.84 -12.39
N ALA A 182 -13.27 -3.14 -11.35
CA ALA A 182 -13.76 -3.79 -10.14
C ALA A 182 -14.85 -2.95 -9.44
N ALA A 183 -14.70 -1.62 -9.42
CA ALA A 183 -15.72 -0.70 -8.92
C ALA A 183 -17.05 -0.88 -9.66
N SER A 184 -17.02 -0.92 -11.00
CA SER A 184 -18.22 -1.11 -11.82
C SER A 184 -18.88 -2.48 -11.62
N LEU A 185 -18.12 -3.47 -11.14
CA LEU A 185 -18.59 -4.83 -10.89
C LEU A 185 -18.94 -5.10 -9.41
N GLY A 186 -18.79 -4.11 -8.51
CA GLY A 186 -18.99 -4.30 -7.06
C GLY A 186 -18.01 -5.30 -6.45
N ALA A 187 -16.76 -5.29 -6.87
CA ALA A 187 -15.72 -6.26 -6.48
C ALA A 187 -14.47 -5.59 -5.86
N LEU A 188 -14.59 -4.32 -5.44
CA LEU A 188 -13.46 -3.56 -4.89
C LEU A 188 -12.85 -4.20 -3.66
N ASP A 189 -13.66 -4.80 -2.79
CA ASP A 189 -13.18 -5.46 -1.58
C ASP A 189 -12.22 -6.63 -1.89
N MET A 190 -12.49 -7.40 -2.95
CA MET A 190 -11.60 -8.48 -3.41
C MET A 190 -10.31 -7.92 -3.98
N LEU A 191 -10.40 -6.87 -4.78
CA LEU A 191 -9.21 -6.24 -5.37
C LEU A 191 -8.37 -5.50 -4.32
N ALA A 192 -9.00 -4.87 -3.32
CA ALA A 192 -8.30 -4.24 -2.20
C ALA A 192 -7.47 -5.25 -1.39
N ARG A 193 -7.97 -6.49 -1.21
CA ARG A 193 -7.17 -7.56 -0.57
C ARG A 193 -5.93 -7.91 -1.38
N LEU A 194 -6.02 -7.88 -2.72
CA LEU A 194 -4.84 -8.09 -3.57
C LEU A 194 -3.80 -6.98 -3.36
N TYR A 195 -4.22 -5.71 -3.33
CA TYR A 195 -3.32 -4.58 -3.04
C TYR A 195 -2.66 -4.74 -1.67
N TRP A 196 -3.48 -5.02 -0.66
CA TRP A 196 -3.01 -5.17 0.71
C TRP A 196 -1.91 -6.22 0.85
N TYR A 197 -2.14 -7.41 0.32
CA TYR A 197 -1.21 -8.53 0.47
C TYR A 197 -0.07 -8.54 -0.55
N THR A 198 -0.03 -7.58 -1.47
CA THR A 198 1.06 -7.42 -2.44
C THR A 198 1.75 -6.07 -2.28
N VAL A 199 1.13 -4.99 -2.72
CA VAL A 199 1.75 -3.65 -2.74
C VAL A 199 2.08 -3.16 -1.34
N GLU A 200 1.21 -3.45 -0.34
CA GLU A 200 1.42 -3.02 1.04
C GLU A 200 2.26 -4.00 1.86
N PHE A 201 1.92 -5.29 1.83
CA PHE A 201 2.51 -6.28 2.74
C PHE A 201 3.10 -7.49 2.00
N GLY A 202 3.59 -7.29 0.79
CA GLY A 202 4.17 -8.36 -0.01
C GLY A 202 5.61 -8.69 0.35
N LEU A 203 5.93 -9.98 0.27
CA LEU A 203 7.30 -10.51 0.33
C LEU A 203 7.66 -11.14 -1.02
N ILE A 204 8.95 -11.17 -1.34
CA ILE A 204 9.49 -11.79 -2.54
C ILE A 204 10.58 -12.80 -2.17
N ARG A 205 10.60 -13.92 -2.86
CA ARG A 205 11.64 -14.94 -2.69
C ARG A 205 12.81 -14.65 -3.63
N THR A 206 14.00 -14.59 -3.05
CA THR A 206 15.27 -14.46 -3.78
C THR A 206 16.16 -15.66 -3.49
N PRO A 207 17.28 -15.85 -4.22
CA PRO A 207 18.28 -16.89 -3.91
C PRO A 207 18.83 -16.79 -2.48
N GLU A 208 18.89 -15.57 -1.93
CA GLU A 208 19.44 -15.31 -0.59
C GLU A 208 18.35 -15.40 0.53
N GLY A 209 17.11 -15.74 0.18
CA GLY A 209 15.99 -15.87 1.09
C GLY A 209 14.85 -14.89 0.83
N LEU A 210 13.95 -14.71 1.79
CA LEU A 210 12.83 -13.79 1.65
C LEU A 210 13.29 -12.34 1.75
N ARG A 211 12.67 -11.47 0.95
CA ARG A 211 12.89 -10.03 0.94
C ARG A 211 11.56 -9.30 0.97
N ILE A 212 11.59 -8.08 1.49
CA ILE A 212 10.45 -7.18 1.58
C ILE A 212 10.34 -6.38 0.28
N TYR A 213 9.12 -6.24 -0.25
CA TYR A 213 8.82 -5.25 -1.28
C TYR A 213 7.57 -4.42 -0.95
N GLY A 214 6.73 -4.87 0.01
CA GLY A 214 5.51 -4.18 0.39
C GLY A 214 5.77 -2.87 1.12
N ALA A 215 5.11 -1.78 0.70
CA ALA A 215 5.33 -0.43 1.19
C ALA A 215 4.95 -0.25 2.67
N GLY A 216 3.87 -0.91 3.12
CA GLY A 216 3.47 -0.92 4.52
C GLY A 216 4.53 -1.53 5.42
N ILE A 217 5.23 -2.57 4.95
CA ILE A 217 6.37 -3.13 5.65
C ILE A 217 7.57 -2.17 5.58
N LEU A 218 7.89 -1.65 4.38
CA LEU A 218 9.06 -0.79 4.14
C LEU A 218 9.06 0.51 4.93
N SER A 219 7.89 1.04 5.25
CA SER A 219 7.71 2.28 6.02
C SER A 219 7.54 2.07 7.53
N SER A 220 7.49 0.82 7.99
CA SER A 220 7.30 0.42 9.39
C SER A 220 8.50 -0.38 9.91
N GLN A 221 9.17 0.13 10.94
CA GLN A 221 10.29 -0.59 11.58
C GLN A 221 9.84 -1.91 12.20
N GLY A 222 8.72 -1.89 12.94
CA GLY A 222 8.19 -3.09 13.60
C GLY A 222 7.80 -4.18 12.60
N GLU A 223 7.07 -3.80 11.55
CA GLU A 223 6.63 -4.74 10.52
C GLU A 223 7.81 -5.30 9.70
N SER A 224 8.83 -4.48 9.43
CA SER A 224 10.05 -4.93 8.72
C SER A 224 10.82 -6.01 9.47
N ILE A 225 10.83 -5.95 10.81
CA ILE A 225 11.41 -6.99 11.65
C ILE A 225 10.47 -8.19 11.73
N TYR A 226 9.21 -7.94 12.07
CA TYR A 226 8.22 -8.97 12.31
C TYR A 226 7.97 -9.85 11.07
N SER A 227 7.86 -9.25 9.88
CA SER A 227 7.56 -9.97 8.64
C SER A 227 8.60 -11.02 8.27
N LEU A 228 9.87 -10.83 8.63
CA LEU A 228 10.96 -11.75 8.29
C LEU A 228 11.47 -12.58 9.47
N ASP A 229 11.56 -11.99 10.67
CA ASP A 229 12.26 -12.61 11.80
C ASP A 229 11.32 -13.33 12.76
N SER A 230 10.04 -12.91 12.86
CA SER A 230 9.10 -13.54 13.77
C SER A 230 8.69 -14.93 13.28
N ALA A 231 8.57 -15.87 14.21
CA ALA A 231 7.97 -17.19 13.96
C ALA A 231 6.43 -17.15 13.94
N SER A 232 5.81 -16.04 14.37
CA SER A 232 4.37 -15.93 14.57
C SER A 232 3.54 -15.95 13.28
N PRO A 233 3.88 -15.15 12.21
CA PRO A 233 3.06 -15.10 11.01
C PRO A 233 3.27 -16.31 10.09
N ASN A 234 2.23 -16.63 9.31
CA ASN A 234 2.38 -17.54 8.18
C ASN A 234 3.09 -16.82 7.02
N ARG A 235 3.87 -17.58 6.23
CA ARG A 235 4.40 -17.14 4.93
C ARG A 235 3.98 -18.16 3.89
N ILE A 236 3.15 -17.70 2.93
CA ILE A 236 2.46 -18.55 1.96
C ILE A 236 2.80 -18.07 0.57
N GLY A 237 2.97 -18.97 -0.38
CA GLY A 237 3.16 -18.62 -1.78
C GLY A 237 2.00 -17.81 -2.33
N PHE A 238 2.30 -16.89 -3.22
CA PHE A 238 1.33 -16.01 -3.87
C PHE A 238 0.31 -16.79 -4.68
N ASP A 239 -0.96 -16.53 -4.45
CA ASP A 239 -2.10 -17.00 -5.24
C ASP A 239 -3.21 -15.95 -5.23
N VAL A 240 -3.61 -15.45 -6.41
CA VAL A 240 -4.59 -14.37 -6.55
C VAL A 240 -5.95 -14.76 -5.96
N ARG A 241 -6.42 -15.99 -6.22
CA ARG A 241 -7.71 -16.49 -5.73
C ARG A 241 -7.73 -16.59 -4.21
N ARG A 242 -6.63 -17.05 -3.66
CA ARG A 242 -6.42 -17.17 -2.22
C ARG A 242 -6.40 -15.80 -1.54
N ILE A 243 -5.64 -14.87 -2.08
CA ILE A 243 -5.50 -13.50 -1.57
C ILE A 243 -6.83 -12.77 -1.61
N MET A 244 -7.55 -12.78 -2.72
CA MET A 244 -8.83 -12.07 -2.87
C MET A 244 -9.91 -12.55 -1.90
N ARG A 245 -9.76 -13.72 -1.30
CA ARG A 245 -10.65 -14.26 -0.27
C ARG A 245 -10.18 -14.01 1.15
N THR A 246 -8.93 -13.58 1.35
CA THR A 246 -8.32 -13.44 2.67
C THR A 246 -8.63 -12.07 3.27
N ARG A 247 -9.32 -12.04 4.40
CA ARG A 247 -9.54 -10.80 5.17
C ARG A 247 -8.23 -10.31 5.75
N TYR A 248 -8.12 -9.02 5.99
CA TYR A 248 -6.95 -8.40 6.62
C TYR A 248 -7.36 -7.44 7.72
N ARG A 249 -6.40 -7.04 8.55
CA ARG A 249 -6.55 -6.01 9.59
C ARG A 249 -5.52 -4.91 9.36
N ILE A 250 -5.89 -3.69 9.71
CA ILE A 250 -5.05 -2.49 9.53
C ILE A 250 -4.38 -2.05 10.82
N ASP A 251 -4.80 -2.58 11.97
CA ASP A 251 -4.46 -2.15 13.32
C ASP A 251 -3.52 -3.12 14.07
N THR A 252 -3.09 -4.18 13.42
CA THR A 252 -2.18 -5.20 13.97
C THR A 252 -1.17 -5.64 12.92
N PHE A 253 -0.06 -6.24 13.35
CA PHE A 253 0.86 -6.92 12.43
C PHE A 253 0.15 -8.02 11.65
N GLN A 254 0.59 -8.24 10.42
CA GLN A 254 -0.08 -9.20 9.54
C GLN A 254 0.10 -10.63 10.05
N LYS A 255 -1.00 -11.40 10.08
CA LYS A 255 -0.99 -12.83 10.45
C LYS A 255 -0.46 -13.72 9.33
N THR A 256 -0.54 -13.27 8.10
CA THR A 256 -0.07 -13.96 6.90
C THR A 256 0.57 -12.98 5.93
N TYR A 257 1.73 -13.35 5.43
CA TYR A 257 2.39 -12.68 4.30
C TYR A 257 2.36 -13.59 3.09
N PHE A 258 2.03 -13.01 1.92
CA PHE A 258 2.11 -13.73 0.66
C PHE A 258 3.43 -13.42 -0.04
N VAL A 259 4.02 -14.48 -0.62
CA VAL A 259 5.37 -14.43 -1.17
C VAL A 259 5.31 -14.67 -2.67
N ILE A 260 5.72 -13.68 -3.45
CA ILE A 260 5.92 -13.82 -4.90
C ILE A 260 7.30 -14.40 -5.22
N ASP A 261 7.44 -15.01 -6.38
CA ASP A 261 8.73 -15.48 -6.89
C ASP A 261 9.45 -14.41 -7.74
N SER A 262 8.68 -13.49 -8.33
CA SER A 262 9.19 -12.35 -9.10
C SER A 262 8.09 -11.32 -9.34
N PHE A 263 8.47 -10.10 -9.74
CA PHE A 263 7.51 -9.09 -10.20
C PHE A 263 6.82 -9.51 -11.51
N ASP A 264 7.48 -10.30 -12.36
CA ASP A 264 6.85 -10.88 -13.56
C ASP A 264 5.71 -11.83 -13.18
N GLN A 265 5.89 -12.69 -12.16
CA GLN A 265 4.80 -13.54 -11.64
C GLN A 265 3.61 -12.69 -11.19
N LEU A 266 3.87 -11.63 -10.42
CA LEU A 266 2.82 -10.73 -9.93
C LEU A 266 2.08 -10.07 -11.10
N PHE A 267 2.80 -9.54 -12.09
CA PHE A 267 2.22 -8.88 -13.25
C PHE A 267 1.45 -9.85 -14.14
N ASP A 268 2.02 -11.01 -14.46
CA ASP A 268 1.36 -12.01 -15.31
C ASP A 268 0.08 -12.56 -14.67
N ALA A 269 0.06 -12.76 -13.36
CA ALA A 269 -1.11 -13.21 -12.63
C ALA A 269 -2.27 -12.17 -12.63
N THR A 270 -1.97 -10.90 -12.86
CA THR A 270 -2.95 -9.82 -12.90
C THR A 270 -3.34 -9.34 -14.29
N ARG A 271 -2.75 -9.92 -15.34
CA ARG A 271 -3.10 -9.61 -16.74
C ARG A 271 -4.48 -10.12 -17.20
N PRO A 272 -4.97 -11.29 -16.73
CA PRO A 272 -6.28 -11.78 -17.10
C PRO A 272 -7.41 -10.84 -16.63
N ASP A 273 -8.53 -10.88 -17.36
CA ASP A 273 -9.76 -10.25 -16.89
C ASP A 273 -10.27 -10.93 -15.61
N PHE A 274 -10.43 -10.17 -14.55
CA PHE A 274 -10.91 -10.67 -13.25
C PHE A 274 -12.43 -10.78 -13.14
N ALA A 275 -13.23 -10.31 -14.11
CA ALA A 275 -14.68 -10.40 -14.03
C ALA A 275 -15.18 -11.83 -13.79
N PRO A 276 -14.73 -12.86 -14.53
CA PRO A 276 -15.11 -14.24 -14.23
C PRO A 276 -14.62 -14.74 -12.86
N LEU A 277 -13.45 -14.27 -12.43
CA LEU A 277 -12.89 -14.62 -11.13
C LEU A 277 -13.71 -14.03 -9.99
N TYR A 278 -14.13 -12.78 -10.10
CA TYR A 278 -15.00 -12.17 -9.09
C TYR A 278 -16.33 -12.93 -8.94
N ASP A 279 -16.95 -13.33 -10.06
CA ASP A 279 -18.19 -14.10 -10.02
C ASP A 279 -18.00 -15.46 -9.34
N GLU A 280 -16.89 -16.14 -9.62
CA GLU A 280 -16.55 -17.40 -8.96
C GLU A 280 -16.33 -17.21 -7.45
N LEU A 281 -15.58 -16.17 -7.05
CA LEU A 281 -15.20 -15.96 -5.65
C LEU A 281 -16.35 -15.45 -4.77
N ARG A 282 -17.34 -14.76 -5.33
CA ARG A 282 -18.54 -14.33 -4.59
C ARG A 282 -19.32 -15.50 -3.99
N ALA A 283 -19.30 -16.65 -4.64
CA ALA A 283 -19.95 -17.85 -4.15
C ALA A 283 -19.17 -18.59 -3.07
N GLN A 284 -17.94 -18.16 -2.78
CA GLN A 284 -17.05 -18.82 -1.84
C GLN A 284 -16.94 -18.02 -0.53
N PRO A 285 -16.76 -18.68 0.63
CA PRO A 285 -16.55 -17.97 1.88
C PRO A 285 -15.21 -17.22 1.87
N THR A 286 -15.16 -16.09 2.56
CA THR A 286 -13.90 -15.41 2.88
C THR A 286 -13.09 -16.27 3.86
N LEU A 287 -11.79 -16.05 3.91
CA LEU A 287 -10.86 -16.73 4.80
C LEU A 287 -10.37 -15.73 5.85
N GLY A 288 -10.13 -16.22 7.06
CA GLY A 288 -9.51 -15.42 8.11
C GLY A 288 -8.08 -15.05 7.75
N ALA A 289 -7.58 -13.94 8.32
CA ALA A 289 -6.22 -13.45 8.06
C ALA A 289 -5.13 -14.47 8.45
N GLY A 290 -5.40 -15.33 9.43
CA GLY A 290 -4.49 -16.36 9.92
C GLY A 290 -4.75 -17.78 9.38
N ASP A 291 -5.75 -17.96 8.51
CA ASP A 291 -6.10 -19.27 7.98
C ASP A 291 -5.03 -19.80 7.03
N VAL A 292 -4.79 -21.10 7.09
CA VAL A 292 -3.94 -21.84 6.16
C VAL A 292 -4.72 -23.00 5.57
N GLY A 293 -5.00 -22.90 4.27
CA GLY A 293 -5.74 -23.93 3.52
C GLY A 293 -4.86 -25.13 3.12
N GLN A 294 -5.53 -26.22 2.72
CA GLN A 294 -4.83 -27.44 2.26
C GLN A 294 -4.09 -27.24 0.93
N SER A 295 -4.57 -26.31 0.10
CA SER A 295 -3.99 -25.99 -1.20
C SER A 295 -2.90 -24.91 -1.14
N ASP A 296 -2.67 -24.30 0.04
CA ASP A 296 -1.67 -23.26 0.18
C ASP A 296 -0.25 -23.81 0.02
N LEU A 297 0.57 -23.13 -0.77
CA LEU A 297 2.02 -23.37 -0.79
C LEU A 297 2.62 -22.75 0.48
N VAL A 298 2.69 -23.51 1.56
CA VAL A 298 3.19 -23.02 2.85
C VAL A 298 4.71 -23.03 2.85
N LEU A 299 5.33 -21.84 2.83
CA LEU A 299 6.77 -21.67 2.98
C LEU A 299 7.18 -21.73 4.46
N GLN A 300 6.36 -21.14 5.32
CA GLN A 300 6.49 -21.20 6.77
C GLN A 300 5.12 -21.13 7.43
N ARG A 301 4.79 -22.13 8.25
CA ARG A 301 3.60 -22.09 9.09
C ARG A 301 3.91 -21.31 10.35
N GLY A 302 3.10 -20.31 10.66
CA GLY A 302 3.25 -19.47 11.84
C GLY A 302 2.95 -20.22 13.14
N SER A 303 3.64 -19.83 14.22
CA SER A 303 3.37 -20.32 15.57
C SER A 303 2.07 -19.77 16.18
N ARG A 304 1.54 -18.68 15.61
CA ARG A 304 0.39 -17.90 16.08
C ARG A 304 0.61 -17.23 17.45
N GLU A 305 1.83 -17.16 17.92
CA GLU A 305 2.15 -16.51 19.19
C GLU A 305 1.79 -15.02 19.14
N GLY A 306 1.07 -14.55 20.16
CA GLY A 306 0.64 -13.16 20.27
C GLY A 306 -0.61 -12.80 19.45
N TRP A 307 -1.25 -13.76 18.78
CA TRP A 307 -2.54 -13.51 18.15
C TRP A 307 -3.64 -13.52 19.22
N ALA A 308 -4.53 -12.53 19.18
CA ALA A 308 -5.71 -12.55 20.05
C ALA A 308 -6.80 -13.45 19.47
N ASP A 309 -7.53 -14.17 20.33
CA ASP A 309 -8.62 -15.08 19.91
C ASP A 309 -9.78 -14.35 19.22
N SER A 310 -9.93 -13.03 19.46
CA SER A 310 -10.93 -12.17 18.83
C SER A 310 -10.61 -11.76 17.39
N ASP A 311 -9.45 -12.13 16.88
CA ASP A 311 -8.94 -11.65 15.58
C ASP A 311 -9.42 -12.48 14.39
N ASP A 312 -10.20 -13.54 14.60
CA ASP A 312 -10.71 -14.43 13.54
C ASP A 312 -12.16 -14.10 13.13
N VAL A 313 -12.76 -13.00 13.63
CA VAL A 313 -14.16 -12.61 13.36
C VAL A 313 -14.23 -11.63 12.18
#